data_0cc4893ddb60f81cec997871ac93df2c
#
_entry.id   0cc4893ddb60f81cec997871ac93df2c
#
_cell.length_a   1.000
_cell.length_b   1.000
_cell.length_c   1.000
_cell.angle_alpha   90.00
_cell.angle_beta   90.00
_cell.angle_gamma   90.00
#
_symmetry.space_group_name_H-M   'P 1'
#
loop_
_entity.id
_entity.type
_entity.pdbx_description
1 polymer ?
#
loop_
_entity_poly.entity_id
_entity_poly.type
_entity_poly.pdbx_seq_one_letter_code
_entity_poly.pdbx_strand_id
1 'polypeptide(L)'
;MKKTALALGGGAVLGVAHVGVLRALTELDIKVSMVSGTSIGAFIASLYAFGKSWQEIRDIVFDLDWLDLTSLALSQYGLLSNKKMGGIVCNLLGDKNIEDALIPLLMVATDIGTGKKVTFDSGDVAAGVMASSCIPGLFRPVECSGSLFVDGMLVENVPVSPLVENGAESIICVDLLARHAFKKPENIIGLLLNAFYCTITNTTALQIDVADLCIFPDLSEFNLIDTAPIPDIMEAGYRAALPALKEWKEG
;
A
#
# COMPACT_ATOMS: atom_id res chain seq x y z
N MET A 1 9.74 -24.81 6.15
CA MET A 1 9.83 -23.62 5.27
C MET A 1 9.82 -22.40 6.17
N LYS A 2 10.68 -21.43 5.91
CA LYS A 2 10.68 -20.15 6.64
C LYS A 2 9.31 -19.48 6.51
N LYS A 3 8.86 -18.82 7.57
CA LYS A 3 7.63 -18.01 7.55
C LYS A 3 7.90 -16.73 6.76
N THR A 4 7.48 -16.72 5.50
CA THR A 4 7.66 -15.58 4.61
C THR A 4 6.59 -14.53 4.88
N ALA A 5 7.01 -13.30 5.10
CA ALA A 5 6.13 -12.13 5.22
C ALA A 5 6.24 -11.24 4.00
N LEU A 6 5.19 -10.45 3.72
CA LEU A 6 5.10 -9.58 2.54
C LEU A 6 4.79 -8.14 2.96
N ALA A 7 5.65 -7.19 2.57
CA ALA A 7 5.44 -5.76 2.76
C ALA A 7 5.03 -5.10 1.43
N LEU A 8 3.85 -4.46 1.40
CA LEU A 8 3.30 -3.79 0.23
C LEU A 8 3.33 -2.26 0.42
N GLY A 9 4.15 -1.59 -0.37
CA GLY A 9 4.31 -0.15 -0.30
C GLY A 9 3.13 0.66 -0.84
N GLY A 10 3.08 1.94 -0.47
CA GLY A 10 2.15 2.91 -1.03
C GLY A 10 2.55 3.37 -2.44
N GLY A 11 1.62 3.99 -3.17
CA GLY A 11 1.88 4.46 -4.53
C GLY A 11 0.65 4.78 -5.37
N ALA A 12 -0.48 5.09 -4.75
CA ALA A 12 -1.74 5.41 -5.43
C ALA A 12 -2.12 4.35 -6.49
N VAL A 13 -2.45 4.76 -7.74
CA VAL A 13 -2.83 3.83 -8.82
C VAL A 13 -1.74 2.79 -9.13
N LEU A 14 -0.47 3.12 -8.92
CA LEU A 14 0.64 2.18 -9.12
C LEU A 14 0.52 0.92 -8.23
N GLY A 15 -0.28 0.97 -7.16
CA GLY A 15 -0.58 -0.18 -6.29
C GLY A 15 -1.15 -1.38 -7.01
N VAL A 16 -1.71 -1.20 -8.22
CA VAL A 16 -2.14 -2.32 -9.07
C VAL A 16 -0.99 -3.29 -9.39
N ALA A 17 0.26 -2.83 -9.40
CA ALA A 17 1.43 -3.69 -9.58
C ALA A 17 1.55 -4.78 -8.50
N HIS A 18 1.05 -4.52 -7.28
CA HIS A 18 1.01 -5.54 -6.22
C HIS A 18 0.22 -6.78 -6.63
N VAL A 19 -0.83 -6.63 -7.45
CA VAL A 19 -1.62 -7.77 -7.95
C VAL A 19 -0.76 -8.67 -8.84
N GLY A 20 0.11 -8.07 -9.67
CA GLY A 20 1.10 -8.81 -10.46
C GLY A 20 2.09 -9.59 -9.59
N VAL A 21 2.53 -8.99 -8.46
CA VAL A 21 3.38 -9.67 -7.47
C VAL A 21 2.64 -10.84 -6.81
N LEU A 22 1.38 -10.65 -6.38
CA LEU A 22 0.56 -11.72 -5.79
C LEU A 22 0.33 -12.88 -6.78
N ARG A 23 0.17 -12.57 -8.07
CA ARG A 23 0.12 -13.58 -9.14
C ARG A 23 1.41 -14.39 -9.18
N ALA A 24 2.57 -13.76 -9.19
CA ALA A 24 3.87 -14.44 -9.25
C ALA A 24 4.10 -15.31 -7.99
N LEU A 25 3.77 -14.82 -6.79
CA LEU A 25 3.82 -15.60 -5.55
C LEU A 25 2.96 -16.85 -5.64
N THR A 26 1.73 -16.72 -6.17
CA THR A 26 0.80 -17.85 -6.33
C THR A 26 1.33 -18.88 -7.33
N GLU A 27 1.80 -18.45 -8.50
CA GLU A 27 2.35 -19.35 -9.54
C GLU A 27 3.60 -20.11 -9.07
N LEU A 28 4.37 -19.52 -8.17
CA LEU A 28 5.56 -20.14 -7.57
C LEU A 28 5.25 -20.92 -6.29
N ASP A 29 3.99 -21.00 -5.87
CA ASP A 29 3.56 -21.63 -4.60
C ASP A 29 4.34 -21.10 -3.37
N ILE A 30 4.60 -19.79 -3.33
CA ILE A 30 5.21 -19.12 -2.19
C ILE A 30 4.09 -18.71 -1.24
N LYS A 31 4.08 -19.30 -0.04
CA LYS A 31 3.07 -19.02 0.99
C LYS A 31 3.48 -17.82 1.83
N VAL A 32 2.62 -16.81 1.87
CA VAL A 32 2.78 -15.66 2.76
C VAL A 32 2.09 -15.96 4.09
N SER A 33 2.82 -15.80 5.18
CA SER A 33 2.35 -16.10 6.54
C SER A 33 1.91 -14.86 7.32
N MET A 34 2.24 -13.65 6.82
CA MET A 34 1.93 -12.35 7.42
C MET A 34 2.07 -11.28 6.33
N VAL A 35 1.24 -10.26 6.35
CA VAL A 35 1.32 -9.17 5.38
C VAL A 35 1.21 -7.81 6.06
N SER A 36 1.99 -6.86 5.58
CA SER A 36 1.87 -5.45 5.96
C SER A 36 1.62 -4.58 4.74
N GLY A 37 0.99 -3.43 4.96
CA GLY A 37 0.71 -2.49 3.87
C GLY A 37 0.65 -1.05 4.32
N THR A 38 0.97 -0.14 3.40
CA THR A 38 0.80 1.31 3.55
C THR A 38 -0.03 1.84 2.39
N SER A 39 -1.01 2.70 2.66
CA SER A 39 -1.84 3.34 1.63
C SER A 39 -2.54 2.30 0.74
N ILE A 40 -2.40 2.39 -0.57
CA ILE A 40 -2.93 1.38 -1.50
C ILE A 40 -2.38 -0.02 -1.18
N GLY A 41 -1.16 -0.13 -0.66
CA GLY A 41 -0.60 -1.38 -0.18
C GLY A 41 -1.40 -1.96 0.98
N ALA A 42 -1.93 -1.12 1.90
CA ALA A 42 -2.81 -1.56 2.99
C ALA A 42 -4.15 -2.09 2.45
N PHE A 43 -4.72 -1.44 1.42
CA PHE A 43 -5.93 -1.91 0.76
C PHE A 43 -5.72 -3.30 0.12
N ILE A 44 -4.67 -3.47 -0.69
CA ILE A 44 -4.36 -4.76 -1.34
C ILE A 44 -4.01 -5.82 -0.27
N ALA A 45 -3.23 -5.47 0.76
CA ALA A 45 -2.89 -6.36 1.86
C ALA A 45 -4.14 -6.83 2.62
N SER A 46 -5.13 -5.95 2.84
CA SER A 46 -6.37 -6.33 3.51
C SER A 46 -7.16 -7.36 2.69
N LEU A 47 -7.33 -7.14 1.39
CA LEU A 47 -8.01 -8.10 0.52
C LEU A 47 -7.30 -9.47 0.52
N TYR A 48 -5.98 -9.45 0.42
CA TYR A 48 -5.17 -10.66 0.43
C TYR A 48 -5.24 -11.40 1.78
N ALA A 49 -5.11 -10.68 2.90
CA ALA A 49 -5.16 -11.26 4.25
C ALA A 49 -6.52 -11.90 4.57
N PHE A 50 -7.60 -11.38 3.99
CA PHE A 50 -8.93 -11.96 4.09
C PHE A 50 -9.21 -13.06 3.06
N GLY A 51 -8.17 -13.55 2.35
CA GLY A 51 -8.22 -14.75 1.51
C GLY A 51 -8.70 -14.51 0.08
N LYS A 52 -8.77 -13.26 -0.38
CA LYS A 52 -9.04 -13.00 -1.80
C LYS A 52 -7.87 -13.49 -2.65
N SER A 53 -8.18 -14.23 -3.70
CA SER A 53 -7.21 -14.62 -4.72
C SER A 53 -6.71 -13.41 -5.51
N TRP A 54 -5.53 -13.52 -6.14
CA TRP A 54 -5.03 -12.43 -6.98
C TRP A 54 -5.98 -12.11 -8.16
N GLN A 55 -6.75 -13.09 -8.65
CA GLN A 55 -7.77 -12.89 -9.68
C GLN A 55 -8.93 -12.02 -9.18
N GLU A 56 -9.45 -12.32 -7.98
CA GLU A 56 -10.50 -11.50 -7.36
C GLU A 56 -10.00 -10.09 -7.08
N ILE A 57 -8.76 -9.95 -6.57
CA ILE A 57 -8.17 -8.63 -6.31
C ILE A 57 -7.97 -7.86 -7.63
N ARG A 58 -7.51 -8.53 -8.70
CA ARG A 58 -7.44 -7.95 -10.05
C ARG A 58 -8.78 -7.39 -10.48
N ASP A 59 -9.82 -8.20 -10.41
CA ASP A 59 -11.14 -7.81 -10.88
C ASP A 59 -11.66 -6.60 -10.07
N ILE A 60 -11.44 -6.60 -8.74
CA ILE A 60 -11.75 -5.47 -7.86
C ILE A 60 -11.02 -4.20 -8.32
N VAL A 61 -9.70 -4.24 -8.50
CA VAL A 61 -8.93 -3.02 -8.83
C VAL A 61 -9.16 -2.53 -10.25
N PHE A 62 -9.59 -3.41 -11.16
CA PHE A 62 -9.94 -3.04 -12.54
C PHE A 62 -11.31 -2.39 -12.62
N ASP A 63 -12.25 -2.80 -11.76
CA ASP A 63 -13.60 -2.26 -11.69
C ASP A 63 -13.69 -1.01 -10.78
N LEU A 64 -12.61 -0.69 -10.04
CA LEU A 64 -12.58 0.50 -9.19
C LEU A 64 -12.67 1.77 -10.02
N ASP A 65 -13.65 2.61 -9.73
CA ASP A 65 -13.65 4.00 -10.18
C ASP A 65 -12.66 4.81 -9.32
N TRP A 66 -11.39 4.80 -9.74
CA TRP A 66 -10.30 5.49 -9.06
C TRP A 66 -10.54 7.00 -8.90
N LEU A 67 -11.26 7.62 -9.85
CA LEU A 67 -11.61 9.05 -9.79
C LEU A 67 -12.71 9.29 -8.76
N ASP A 68 -13.63 8.34 -8.61
CA ASP A 68 -14.74 8.44 -7.66
C ASP A 68 -14.31 8.16 -6.20
N LEU A 69 -13.12 7.57 -5.99
CA LEU A 69 -12.51 7.44 -4.66
C LEU A 69 -12.26 8.81 -4.00
N THR A 70 -12.16 9.85 -4.80
CA THR A 70 -11.95 11.23 -4.38
C THR A 70 -13.23 12.04 -4.43
N SER A 71 -14.24 11.70 -3.60
CA SER A 71 -15.47 12.50 -3.59
C SER A 71 -15.22 13.92 -3.06
N LEU A 72 -15.63 14.91 -3.86
CA LEU A 72 -15.60 16.33 -3.49
C LEU A 72 -16.54 16.62 -2.29
N ALA A 73 -16.02 16.45 -1.09
CA ALA A 73 -16.61 17.03 0.11
C ALA A 73 -15.75 18.23 0.51
N LEU A 74 -16.02 19.40 -0.06
CA LEU A 74 -15.39 20.65 0.34
C LEU A 74 -15.68 20.87 1.83
N SER A 75 -14.70 20.57 2.68
CA SER A 75 -14.68 20.98 4.06
C SER A 75 -14.07 22.37 4.18
N GLN A 76 -14.14 22.97 5.37
CA GLN A 76 -13.44 24.24 5.66
C GLN A 76 -11.90 24.17 5.39
N TYR A 77 -11.34 22.96 5.20
CA TYR A 77 -9.94 22.70 4.85
C TYR A 77 -9.74 22.38 3.37
N GLY A 78 -10.80 22.41 2.53
CA GLY A 78 -10.74 22.12 1.12
C GLY A 78 -10.36 20.68 0.75
N LEU A 79 -10.37 19.77 1.74
CA LEU A 79 -9.89 18.38 1.57
C LEU A 79 -11.02 17.43 1.19
N LEU A 80 -10.68 16.41 0.41
CA LEU A 80 -11.58 15.34 0.00
C LEU A 80 -11.86 14.37 1.16
N SER A 81 -12.93 13.59 1.07
CA SER A 81 -13.23 12.53 2.02
C SER A 81 -12.84 11.18 1.42
N ASN A 82 -12.12 10.35 2.18
CA ASN A 82 -11.82 8.97 1.81
C ASN A 82 -12.84 7.96 2.36
N LYS A 83 -14.01 8.40 2.83
CA LYS A 83 -15.08 7.51 3.31
C LYS A 83 -15.57 6.51 2.27
N LYS A 84 -15.48 6.86 0.98
CA LYS A 84 -15.80 5.92 -0.10
C LYS A 84 -14.86 4.71 -0.09
N MET A 85 -13.57 4.90 0.16
CA MET A 85 -12.62 3.80 0.33
C MET A 85 -13.05 2.87 1.48
N GLY A 86 -13.43 3.44 2.63
CA GLY A 86 -13.98 2.65 3.75
C GLY A 86 -15.24 1.88 3.36
N GLY A 87 -16.18 2.52 2.65
CA GLY A 87 -17.38 1.86 2.13
C GLY A 87 -17.07 0.72 1.16
N ILE A 88 -16.07 0.86 0.31
CA ILE A 88 -15.61 -0.20 -0.59
C ILE A 88 -15.06 -1.38 0.21
N VAL A 89 -14.21 -1.13 1.21
CA VAL A 89 -13.67 -2.18 2.08
C VAL A 89 -14.80 -2.93 2.79
N CYS A 90 -15.78 -2.21 3.39
CA CYS A 90 -16.95 -2.83 4.03
C CYS A 90 -17.78 -3.67 3.03
N ASN A 91 -17.97 -3.20 1.80
CA ASN A 91 -18.70 -3.94 0.78
C ASN A 91 -17.97 -5.23 0.35
N LEU A 92 -16.62 -5.21 0.32
CA LEU A 92 -15.78 -6.33 -0.14
C LEU A 92 -15.52 -7.37 0.95
N LEU A 93 -15.36 -6.93 2.19
CA LEU A 93 -14.94 -7.77 3.32
C LEU A 93 -16.05 -7.94 4.39
N GLY A 94 -17.09 -7.09 4.36
CA GLY A 94 -18.07 -6.97 5.45
C GLY A 94 -17.54 -6.10 6.60
N ASP A 95 -18.33 -6.00 7.66
CA ASP A 95 -17.95 -5.33 8.91
C ASP A 95 -16.99 -6.25 9.69
N LYS A 96 -15.72 -6.20 9.34
CA LYS A 96 -14.65 -7.06 9.88
C LYS A 96 -13.62 -6.26 10.65
N ASN A 97 -13.03 -6.90 11.64
CA ASN A 97 -11.84 -6.40 12.32
C ASN A 97 -10.56 -6.96 11.66
N ILE A 98 -9.44 -6.27 11.84
CA ILE A 98 -8.13 -6.65 11.29
C ILE A 98 -7.72 -8.04 11.79
N GLU A 99 -7.98 -8.34 13.07
CA GLU A 99 -7.70 -9.63 13.71
C GLU A 99 -8.56 -10.79 13.20
N ASP A 100 -9.63 -10.52 12.43
CA ASP A 100 -10.44 -11.56 11.76
C ASP A 100 -9.78 -12.09 10.48
N ALA A 101 -8.66 -11.51 10.04
CA ALA A 101 -7.97 -11.91 8.83
C ALA A 101 -7.41 -13.34 8.93
N LEU A 102 -7.30 -14.05 7.81
CA LEU A 102 -6.80 -15.43 7.75
C LEU A 102 -5.29 -15.52 8.03
N ILE A 103 -4.55 -14.45 7.78
CA ILE A 103 -3.15 -14.28 8.15
C ILE A 103 -2.99 -12.91 8.82
N PRO A 104 -2.02 -12.72 9.74
CA PRO A 104 -1.76 -11.44 10.38
C PRO A 104 -1.63 -10.31 9.36
N LEU A 105 -2.42 -9.24 9.57
CA LEU A 105 -2.46 -8.04 8.75
C LEU A 105 -2.00 -6.84 9.59
N LEU A 106 -1.02 -6.11 9.07
CA LEU A 106 -0.45 -4.94 9.71
C LEU A 106 -0.57 -3.73 8.77
N MET A 107 -1.20 -2.65 9.20
CA MET A 107 -1.36 -1.45 8.38
C MET A 107 -0.71 -0.26 9.05
N VAL A 108 0.11 0.49 8.30
CA VAL A 108 0.84 1.63 8.84
C VAL A 108 0.13 2.93 8.50
N ALA A 109 -0.03 3.79 9.51
CA ALA A 109 -0.45 5.17 9.38
C ALA A 109 0.46 6.10 10.20
N THR A 110 0.30 7.39 9.99
CA THR A 110 1.01 8.43 10.73
C THR A 110 0.05 9.17 11.66
N ASP A 111 0.34 9.21 12.95
CA ASP A 111 -0.30 10.18 13.84
C ASP A 111 0.28 11.57 13.56
N ILE A 112 -0.47 12.43 12.89
CA ILE A 112 0.02 13.74 12.45
C ILE A 112 0.23 14.71 13.62
N GLY A 113 -0.41 14.48 14.77
CA GLY A 113 -0.23 15.29 15.96
C GLY A 113 1.13 15.06 16.64
N THR A 114 1.66 13.84 16.53
CA THR A 114 2.93 13.46 17.16
C THR A 114 4.06 13.19 16.18
N GLY A 115 3.75 13.02 14.88
CA GLY A 115 4.69 12.61 13.84
C GLY A 115 5.13 11.14 13.96
N LYS A 116 4.46 10.34 14.78
CA LYS A 116 4.85 8.95 15.02
C LYS A 116 4.15 7.97 14.09
N LYS A 117 4.85 6.87 13.80
CA LYS A 117 4.28 5.69 13.19
C LYS A 117 3.25 5.05 14.12
N VAL A 118 2.12 4.65 13.56
CA VAL A 118 1.12 3.80 14.21
C VAL A 118 0.88 2.60 13.32
N THR A 119 0.97 1.41 13.91
CA THR A 119 0.63 0.15 13.25
C THR A 119 -0.73 -0.31 13.74
N PHE A 120 -1.68 -0.46 12.83
CA PHE A 120 -2.97 -1.09 13.09
C PHE A 120 -2.85 -2.60 12.86
N ASP A 121 -3.05 -3.38 13.91
CA ASP A 121 -3.06 -4.85 13.93
C ASP A 121 -4.39 -5.39 14.46
N SER A 122 -5.28 -4.51 14.88
CA SER A 122 -6.59 -4.81 15.47
C SER A 122 -7.59 -3.68 15.23
N GLY A 123 -8.88 -3.96 15.41
CA GLY A 123 -9.97 -3.02 15.19
C GLY A 123 -10.48 -3.01 13.74
N ASP A 124 -11.38 -2.08 13.44
CA ASP A 124 -12.09 -2.00 12.15
C ASP A 124 -11.12 -1.92 10.96
N VAL A 125 -11.22 -2.90 10.03
CA VAL A 125 -10.33 -2.98 8.87
C VAL A 125 -10.51 -1.81 7.90
N ALA A 126 -11.74 -1.32 7.74
CA ALA A 126 -12.01 -0.20 6.85
C ALA A 126 -11.45 1.11 7.42
N ALA A 127 -11.55 1.32 8.73
CA ALA A 127 -10.93 2.45 9.40
C ALA A 127 -9.39 2.42 9.29
N GLY A 128 -8.78 1.25 9.45
CA GLY A 128 -7.33 1.06 9.26
C GLY A 128 -6.87 1.40 7.85
N VAL A 129 -7.57 0.90 6.81
CA VAL A 129 -7.28 1.22 5.40
C VAL A 129 -7.47 2.71 5.14
N MET A 130 -8.56 3.32 5.65
CA MET A 130 -8.81 4.76 5.50
C MET A 130 -7.69 5.60 6.13
N ALA A 131 -7.26 5.26 7.35
CA ALA A 131 -6.19 5.96 8.04
C ALA A 131 -4.87 5.87 7.28
N SER A 132 -4.52 4.65 6.83
CA SER A 132 -3.31 4.37 6.06
C SER A 132 -3.26 5.05 4.69
N SER A 133 -4.44 5.34 4.09
CA SER A 133 -4.56 5.91 2.73
C SER A 133 -4.94 7.41 2.72
N CYS A 134 -4.83 8.08 3.85
CA CYS A 134 -5.25 9.47 4.00
C CYS A 134 -4.12 10.45 3.64
N ILE A 135 -3.86 10.67 2.34
CA ILE A 135 -2.79 11.54 1.85
C ILE A 135 -2.99 12.97 2.36
N PRO A 136 -2.01 13.56 3.08
CA PRO A 136 -2.07 14.92 3.58
C PRO A 136 -2.24 15.95 2.46
N GLY A 137 -3.11 16.92 2.67
CA GLY A 137 -3.42 17.95 1.66
C GLY A 137 -4.44 17.51 0.60
N LEU A 138 -4.67 16.19 0.44
CA LEU A 138 -5.70 15.65 -0.45
C LEU A 138 -6.93 15.20 0.33
N PHE A 139 -6.74 14.39 1.37
CA PHE A 139 -7.82 13.86 2.20
C PHE A 139 -7.86 14.50 3.59
N ARG A 140 -9.06 14.52 4.17
CA ARG A 140 -9.23 14.89 5.57
C ARG A 140 -8.63 13.81 6.47
N PRO A 141 -7.83 14.18 7.49
CA PRO A 141 -7.32 13.23 8.47
C PRO A 141 -8.43 12.37 9.08
N VAL A 142 -8.12 11.10 9.32
CA VAL A 142 -9.03 10.18 10.02
C VAL A 142 -8.87 10.38 11.53
N GLU A 143 -9.95 10.74 12.21
CA GLU A 143 -9.95 10.88 13.66
C GLU A 143 -10.36 9.56 14.31
N CYS A 144 -9.50 9.04 15.18
CA CYS A 144 -9.78 7.85 15.98
C CYS A 144 -9.12 7.98 17.36
N SER A 145 -9.88 7.71 18.42
CA SER A 145 -9.40 7.71 19.81
C SER A 145 -8.64 8.99 20.22
N GLY A 146 -9.03 10.13 19.67
CA GLY A 146 -8.42 11.44 19.98
C GLY A 146 -7.12 11.75 19.21
N SER A 147 -6.66 10.85 18.36
CA SER A 147 -5.55 11.07 17.42
C SER A 147 -6.06 11.34 16.01
N LEU A 148 -5.26 12.07 15.22
CA LEU A 148 -5.51 12.36 13.82
C LEU A 148 -4.52 11.58 12.96
N PHE A 149 -5.04 10.67 12.12
CA PHE A 149 -4.23 9.82 11.27
C PHE A 149 -4.21 10.30 9.82
N VAL A 150 -3.03 10.24 9.23
CA VAL A 150 -2.78 10.47 7.82
C VAL A 150 -1.96 9.31 7.26
N ASP A 151 -1.74 9.32 5.94
CA ASP A 151 -1.07 8.25 5.20
C ASP A 151 0.26 7.83 5.86
N GLY A 152 0.46 6.53 5.95
CA GLY A 152 1.65 5.92 6.52
C GLY A 152 2.93 6.18 5.73
N MET A 153 2.82 6.61 4.47
CA MET A 153 3.96 6.92 3.61
C MET A 153 4.90 7.99 4.21
N LEU A 154 4.38 8.86 5.09
CA LEU A 154 5.19 9.87 5.79
C LEU A 154 6.25 9.26 6.72
N VAL A 155 5.97 8.11 7.30
CA VAL A 155 6.82 7.48 8.31
C VAL A 155 7.43 6.17 7.82
N GLU A 156 6.67 5.36 7.08
CA GLU A 156 7.15 4.10 6.51
C GLU A 156 6.33 3.72 5.27
N ASN A 157 6.87 4.04 4.08
CA ASN A 157 6.18 3.77 2.83
C ASN A 157 6.08 2.28 2.52
N VAL A 158 7.16 1.53 2.72
CA VAL A 158 7.19 0.06 2.60
C VAL A 158 7.30 -0.51 4.00
N PRO A 159 6.21 -1.01 4.59
CA PRO A 159 6.14 -1.28 6.02
C PRO A 159 6.82 -2.60 6.41
N VAL A 160 8.14 -2.64 6.38
CA VAL A 160 8.98 -3.79 6.75
C VAL A 160 9.08 -3.93 8.27
N SER A 161 9.22 -2.79 8.99
CA SER A 161 9.47 -2.84 10.43
C SER A 161 8.37 -3.52 11.25
N PRO A 162 7.05 -3.36 10.93
CA PRO A 162 6.02 -4.12 11.64
C PRO A 162 6.14 -5.64 11.48
N LEU A 163 6.63 -6.10 10.32
CA LEU A 163 6.86 -7.54 10.10
C LEU A 163 8.01 -8.06 10.96
N VAL A 164 9.11 -7.29 11.06
CA VAL A 164 10.25 -7.62 11.94
C VAL A 164 9.80 -7.66 13.40
N GLU A 165 9.07 -6.64 13.85
CA GLU A 165 8.54 -6.53 15.21
C GLU A 165 7.61 -7.71 15.57
N ASN A 166 6.93 -8.30 14.58
CA ASN A 166 6.05 -9.47 14.73
C ASN A 166 6.74 -10.80 14.41
N GLY A 167 8.08 -10.83 14.32
CA GLY A 167 8.88 -12.04 14.23
C GLY A 167 8.85 -12.75 12.87
N ALA A 168 8.75 -11.98 11.77
CA ALA A 168 8.93 -12.53 10.43
C ALA A 168 10.33 -13.14 10.28
N GLU A 169 10.39 -14.36 9.72
CA GLU A 169 11.66 -15.08 9.51
C GLU A 169 12.30 -14.73 8.16
N SER A 170 11.49 -14.32 7.21
CA SER A 170 11.93 -13.84 5.90
C SER A 170 10.92 -12.83 5.36
N ILE A 171 11.41 -11.73 4.77
CA ILE A 171 10.60 -10.61 4.34
C ILE A 171 10.84 -10.32 2.86
N ILE A 172 9.76 -10.38 2.09
CA ILE A 172 9.69 -9.87 0.72
C ILE A 172 9.02 -8.50 0.78
N CYS A 173 9.64 -7.49 0.19
CA CYS A 173 9.05 -6.16 0.10
C CYS A 173 8.84 -5.72 -1.34
N VAL A 174 7.84 -4.84 -1.55
CA VAL A 174 7.53 -4.26 -2.87
C VAL A 174 7.51 -2.74 -2.76
N ASP A 175 8.46 -2.09 -3.42
CA ASP A 175 8.54 -0.62 -3.50
C ASP A 175 8.14 -0.14 -4.90
N LEU A 176 7.00 0.53 -4.98
CA LEU A 176 6.44 1.06 -6.22
C LEU A 176 7.10 2.36 -6.68
N LEU A 177 7.78 3.07 -5.78
CA LEU A 177 8.31 4.41 -6.03
C LEU A 177 9.81 4.44 -6.28
N ALA A 178 10.53 3.34 -6.07
CA ALA A 178 12.00 3.28 -6.21
C ALA A 178 12.52 3.75 -7.59
N ARG A 179 11.73 3.51 -8.66
CA ARG A 179 12.07 3.91 -10.03
C ARG A 179 11.14 5.00 -10.59
N HIS A 180 10.39 5.68 -9.70
CA HIS A 180 9.47 6.73 -10.14
C HIS A 180 10.23 7.97 -10.63
N ALA A 181 9.91 8.43 -11.85
CA ALA A 181 10.49 9.62 -12.41
C ALA A 181 9.70 10.87 -11.99
N PHE A 182 10.34 11.78 -11.28
CA PHE A 182 9.74 13.07 -10.93
C PHE A 182 9.64 13.98 -12.17
N LYS A 183 8.43 14.39 -12.51
CA LYS A 183 8.21 15.40 -13.56
C LYS A 183 8.47 16.81 -12.98
N LYS A 184 8.94 17.74 -13.83
CA LYS A 184 9.12 19.14 -13.42
C LYS A 184 7.76 19.70 -12.92
N PRO A 185 7.70 20.26 -11.69
CA PRO A 185 6.45 20.78 -11.16
C PRO A 185 6.03 22.06 -11.91
N GLU A 186 4.75 22.16 -12.23
CA GLU A 186 4.17 23.31 -12.93
C GLU A 186 3.60 24.37 -11.99
N ASN A 187 3.36 24.01 -10.73
CA ASN A 187 2.77 24.89 -9.72
C ASN A 187 3.23 24.49 -8.31
N ILE A 188 2.81 25.31 -7.33
CA ILE A 188 3.20 25.09 -5.92
C ILE A 188 2.74 23.75 -5.36
N ILE A 189 1.57 23.25 -5.79
CA ILE A 189 1.05 21.95 -5.33
C ILE A 189 1.94 20.83 -5.89
N GLY A 190 2.27 20.86 -7.15
CA GLY A 190 3.20 19.91 -7.77
C GLY A 190 4.58 19.94 -7.13
N LEU A 191 5.08 21.14 -6.76
CA LEU A 191 6.35 21.27 -6.04
C LEU A 191 6.29 20.59 -4.66
N LEU A 192 5.23 20.81 -3.90
CA LEU A 192 5.06 20.20 -2.58
C LEU A 192 4.90 18.69 -2.66
N LEU A 193 4.15 18.17 -3.65
CA LEU A 193 4.02 16.75 -3.90
C LEU A 193 5.36 16.12 -4.28
N ASN A 194 6.12 16.73 -5.19
CA ASN A 194 7.45 16.25 -5.54
C ASN A 194 8.39 16.24 -4.33
N ALA A 195 8.39 17.30 -3.50
CA ALA A 195 9.19 17.34 -2.28
C ALA A 195 8.80 16.23 -1.29
N PHE A 196 7.50 15.96 -1.15
CA PHE A 196 6.96 14.88 -0.33
C PHE A 196 7.44 13.52 -0.83
N TYR A 197 7.25 13.22 -2.13
CA TYR A 197 7.70 11.96 -2.73
C TYR A 197 9.23 11.79 -2.71
N CYS A 198 10.00 12.86 -2.90
CA CYS A 198 11.46 12.81 -2.74
C CYS A 198 11.85 12.35 -1.32
N THR A 199 11.19 12.88 -0.29
CA THR A 199 11.46 12.49 1.09
C THR A 199 11.11 11.02 1.31
N ILE A 200 9.95 10.58 0.85
CA ILE A 200 9.50 9.19 0.95
C ILE A 200 10.51 8.24 0.29
N THR A 201 10.91 8.50 -0.95
CA THR A 201 11.84 7.64 -1.70
C THR A 201 13.18 7.50 -0.98
N ASN A 202 13.73 8.62 -0.47
CA ASN A 202 15.00 8.60 0.25
C ASN A 202 14.93 7.86 1.60
N THR A 203 13.81 8.00 2.32
CA THR A 203 13.62 7.29 3.61
C THR A 203 13.33 5.81 3.39
N THR A 204 12.55 5.45 2.38
CA THR A 204 12.22 4.06 2.04
C THR A 204 13.49 3.25 1.76
N ALA A 205 14.45 3.79 1.01
CA ALA A 205 15.70 3.11 0.70
C ALA A 205 16.48 2.67 1.95
N LEU A 206 16.36 3.42 3.05
CA LEU A 206 16.99 3.08 4.35
C LEU A 206 16.15 2.06 5.14
N GLN A 207 14.83 2.03 4.94
CA GLN A 207 13.92 1.18 5.70
C GLN A 207 13.88 -0.26 5.19
N ILE A 208 14.04 -0.45 3.87
CA ILE A 208 13.93 -1.77 3.23
C ILE A 208 15.20 -2.63 3.32
N ASP A 209 16.29 -2.09 3.86
CA ASP A 209 17.61 -2.77 3.95
C ASP A 209 17.57 -4.09 4.76
N VAL A 210 16.54 -4.24 5.61
CA VAL A 210 16.35 -5.43 6.44
C VAL A 210 15.49 -6.52 5.77
N ALA A 211 14.98 -6.26 4.56
CA ALA A 211 14.21 -7.26 3.82
C ALA A 211 15.13 -8.24 3.08
N ASP A 212 14.75 -9.51 3.00
CA ASP A 212 15.52 -10.55 2.29
C ASP A 212 15.40 -10.41 0.77
N LEU A 213 14.29 -9.86 0.29
CA LEU A 213 14.06 -9.58 -1.14
C LEU A 213 13.27 -8.30 -1.30
N CYS A 214 13.78 -7.38 -2.12
CA CYS A 214 13.05 -6.18 -2.55
C CYS A 214 12.69 -6.29 -4.03
N ILE A 215 11.41 -6.14 -4.35
CA ILE A 215 10.87 -6.12 -5.71
C ILE A 215 10.61 -4.66 -6.09
N PHE A 216 11.20 -4.24 -7.20
CA PHE A 216 11.13 -2.87 -7.73
C PHE A 216 10.50 -2.90 -9.12
N PRO A 217 9.17 -2.89 -9.25
CA PRO A 217 8.53 -2.80 -10.57
C PRO A 217 9.00 -1.54 -11.31
N ASP A 218 9.26 -1.66 -12.60
CA ASP A 218 9.55 -0.49 -13.44
C ASP A 218 8.24 0.20 -13.81
N LEU A 219 7.93 1.24 -13.06
CA LEU A 219 6.72 2.05 -13.19
C LEU A 219 7.04 3.49 -13.64
N SER A 220 8.24 3.74 -14.16
CA SER A 220 8.73 5.07 -14.53
C SER A 220 7.90 5.77 -15.62
N GLU A 221 7.24 5.02 -16.49
CA GLU A 221 6.39 5.54 -17.57
C GLU A 221 4.96 5.85 -17.11
N PHE A 222 4.54 5.34 -15.94
CA PHE A 222 3.17 5.49 -15.44
C PHE A 222 3.01 6.70 -14.52
N ASN A 223 1.80 7.23 -14.48
CA ASN A 223 1.42 8.33 -13.59
C ASN A 223 0.71 7.78 -12.34
N LEU A 224 0.89 8.47 -11.21
CA LEU A 224 0.26 8.12 -9.93
C LEU A 224 -1.27 8.19 -9.92
N ILE A 225 -1.86 8.90 -10.90
CA ILE A 225 -3.31 9.17 -10.97
C ILE A 225 -3.96 8.72 -12.30
N ASP A 226 -3.18 8.27 -13.28
CA ASP A 226 -3.72 7.80 -14.56
C ASP A 226 -4.17 6.35 -14.45
N THR A 227 -5.43 6.10 -14.78
CA THR A 227 -6.05 4.79 -14.67
C THR A 227 -6.11 4.03 -16.01
N ALA A 228 -5.78 4.68 -17.12
CA ALA A 228 -5.81 4.03 -18.43
C ALA A 228 -4.87 2.82 -18.54
N PRO A 229 -3.62 2.84 -17.98
CA PRO A 229 -2.67 1.74 -18.11
C PRO A 229 -2.75 0.68 -17.00
N ILE A 230 -3.89 0.54 -16.30
CA ILE A 230 -4.04 -0.43 -15.20
C ILE A 230 -3.55 -1.85 -15.54
N PRO A 231 -3.89 -2.47 -16.71
CA PRO A 231 -3.38 -3.78 -17.06
C PRO A 231 -1.84 -3.82 -17.22
N ASP A 232 -1.25 -2.74 -17.76
CA ASP A 232 0.20 -2.66 -17.98
C ASP A 232 0.95 -2.49 -16.65
N ILE A 233 0.37 -1.74 -15.70
CA ILE A 233 0.90 -1.58 -14.33
C ILE A 233 0.93 -2.95 -13.62
N MET A 234 -0.15 -3.72 -13.71
CA MET A 234 -0.20 -5.08 -13.14
C MET A 234 0.88 -5.97 -13.76
N GLU A 235 1.02 -5.94 -15.09
CA GLU A 235 1.99 -6.75 -15.81
C GLU A 235 3.44 -6.33 -15.47
N ALA A 236 3.71 -5.05 -15.25
CA ALA A 236 5.01 -4.56 -14.79
C ALA A 236 5.36 -5.15 -13.40
N GLY A 237 4.38 -5.21 -12.50
CA GLY A 237 4.53 -5.88 -11.19
C GLY A 237 4.89 -7.36 -11.34
N TYR A 238 4.19 -8.08 -12.20
CA TYR A 238 4.44 -9.50 -12.46
C TYR A 238 5.83 -9.75 -13.08
N ARG A 239 6.21 -8.97 -14.09
CA ARG A 239 7.52 -9.07 -14.75
C ARG A 239 8.69 -8.81 -13.80
N ALA A 240 8.53 -7.89 -12.86
CA ALA A 240 9.56 -7.64 -11.86
C ALA A 240 9.63 -8.76 -10.81
N ALA A 241 8.47 -9.27 -10.39
CA ALA A 241 8.37 -10.25 -9.31
C ALA A 241 8.82 -11.65 -9.73
N LEU A 242 8.38 -12.14 -10.89
CA LEU A 242 8.57 -13.55 -11.27
C LEU A 242 10.03 -14.00 -11.27
N PRO A 243 10.98 -13.31 -11.93
CA PRO A 243 12.39 -13.70 -11.92
C PRO A 243 13.02 -13.56 -10.53
N ALA A 244 12.75 -12.47 -9.83
CA ALA A 244 13.30 -12.21 -8.51
C ALA A 244 12.86 -13.27 -7.47
N LEU A 245 11.58 -13.66 -7.50
CA LEU A 245 11.05 -14.69 -6.62
C LEU A 245 11.56 -16.09 -6.96
N LYS A 246 11.82 -16.39 -8.25
CA LYS A 246 12.44 -17.67 -8.65
C LYS A 246 13.84 -17.78 -8.08
N GLU A 247 14.68 -16.76 -8.30
CA GLU A 247 16.04 -16.72 -7.77
C GLU A 247 16.05 -16.82 -6.23
N TRP A 248 15.21 -16.06 -5.56
CA TRP A 248 15.09 -16.07 -4.10
C TRP A 248 14.63 -17.44 -3.55
N LYS A 249 13.78 -18.19 -4.29
CA LYS A 249 13.29 -19.51 -3.88
C LYS A 249 14.35 -20.61 -4.05
N GLU A 250 15.28 -20.44 -4.97
CA GLU A 250 16.36 -21.39 -5.30
C GLU A 250 17.60 -21.21 -4.39
N GLY A 251 17.79 -20.03 -3.79
CA GLY A 251 18.90 -19.68 -2.89
C GLY A 251 18.57 -19.93 -1.45
#